data_f070e5dd4c3c220ded75147efbee4037
#
_entry.id   f070e5dd4c3c220ded75147efbee4037
#
_cell.length_a   1.000
_cell.length_b   1.000
_cell.length_c   1.000
_cell.angle_alpha   90.00
_cell.angle_beta   90.00
_cell.angle_gamma   90.00
#
_symmetry.space_group_name_H-M   'P 1'
#
loop_
_entity.id
_entity.type
_entity.pdbx_description
1 polymer ?
#
loop_
_entity_poly.entity_id
_entity_poly.type
_entity_poly.pdbx_seq_one_letter_code
_entity_poly.pdbx_strand_id
1 'polypeptide(L)'
;AVDQIVIINATIAGDTKVALGEEDEKKVNWTAGDIINLTIKEVAYSFTWQEGTTFAYTGDAILPALTQDLQITASYAPEFSTTQTGLKADVGNYMALTAEETVDTEKNYGDLNLTFSHGTSVLKLTLKNDDFKGKDITNITLKTF
;
A
#
# COMPACT_ATOMS: atom_id res chain seq x y z
N ALA A 1 -15.50 -24.28 2.98
CA ALA A 1 -15.09 -22.94 2.54
C ALA A 1 -15.63 -21.89 3.49
N VAL A 2 -14.89 -20.83 3.73
CA VAL A 2 -15.32 -19.70 4.56
C VAL A 2 -16.09 -18.71 3.70
N ASP A 3 -17.28 -18.34 4.13
CA ASP A 3 -18.17 -17.48 3.35
C ASP A 3 -17.83 -15.99 3.44
N GLN A 4 -16.99 -15.60 4.41
CA GLN A 4 -16.63 -14.20 4.65
C GLN A 4 -15.13 -14.06 4.90
N ILE A 5 -14.59 -12.93 4.46
CA ILE A 5 -13.18 -12.57 4.68
C ILE A 5 -13.12 -11.65 5.90
N VAL A 6 -12.50 -12.09 6.98
CA VAL A 6 -12.34 -11.29 8.20
C VAL A 6 -10.87 -10.91 8.48
N ILE A 7 -9.93 -11.60 7.86
CA ILE A 7 -8.49 -11.35 7.96
C ILE A 7 -7.88 -11.21 6.56
N ILE A 8 -7.01 -10.24 6.40
CA ILE A 8 -6.18 -10.08 5.21
C ILE A 8 -4.72 -10.20 5.63
N ASN A 9 -3.98 -11.08 4.93
CA ASN A 9 -2.52 -11.12 4.99
C ASN A 9 -1.98 -10.38 3.77
N ALA A 10 -1.45 -9.19 4.00
CA ALA A 10 -1.03 -8.27 2.96
C ALA A 10 0.48 -8.26 2.80
N THR A 11 0.96 -8.72 1.67
CA THR A 11 2.36 -8.62 1.26
C THR A 11 2.50 -7.63 0.12
N ILE A 12 3.67 -7.06 -0.05
CA ILE A 12 3.95 -6.09 -1.12
C ILE A 12 4.86 -6.77 -2.14
N ALA A 13 4.42 -6.76 -3.41
CA ALA A 13 5.16 -7.38 -4.50
C ALA A 13 6.46 -6.64 -4.77
N GLY A 14 7.49 -7.43 -4.96
CA GLY A 14 8.82 -6.93 -5.28
C GLY A 14 9.53 -6.36 -4.06
N ASP A 15 10.73 -6.80 -3.86
CA ASP A 15 11.63 -6.18 -2.94
C ASP A 15 11.86 -4.77 -3.40
N THR A 16 10.98 -3.74 -2.93
CA THR A 16 11.82 -2.74 -2.99
C THR A 16 11.98 -1.72 -3.97
N LYS A 17 10.96 -1.43 -4.54
CA LYS A 17 11.11 -0.30 -5.47
C LYS A 17 11.25 1.06 -4.78
N VAL A 18 11.24 1.04 -3.48
CA VAL A 18 11.67 2.18 -2.67
C VAL A 18 13.07 1.94 -2.12
N ALA A 19 13.96 1.45 -2.99
CA ALA A 19 15.36 1.33 -2.64
C ALA A 19 16.00 2.72 -2.60
N LEU A 20 15.95 3.36 -1.46
CA LEU A 20 16.55 4.67 -1.25
C LEU A 20 18.02 4.57 -0.77
N GLY A 21 18.73 3.54 -1.15
CA GLY A 21 20.15 3.49 -1.04
C GLY A 21 20.79 2.38 -0.24
N GLU A 22 20.26 1.93 0.86
CA GLU A 22 20.87 0.87 1.68
C GLU A 22 19.97 -0.34 1.85
N GLU A 23 20.54 -1.53 2.08
CA GLU A 23 19.77 -2.79 2.08
C GLU A 23 18.62 -2.84 3.08
N ASP A 24 18.78 -2.23 4.23
CA ASP A 24 17.77 -2.22 5.29
C ASP A 24 16.60 -1.26 5.02
N GLU A 25 16.71 -0.42 4.01
CA GLU A 25 15.72 0.60 3.68
C GLU A 25 14.74 0.16 2.60
N LYS A 26 14.83 -1.08 2.20
CA LYS A 26 14.07 -1.65 1.08
C LYS A 26 12.73 -2.23 1.48
N LYS A 27 12.42 -2.31 2.76
CA LYS A 27 11.15 -2.85 3.22
C LYS A 27 10.18 -1.73 3.54
N VAL A 28 9.09 -1.69 2.82
CA VAL A 28 7.91 -0.99 3.28
C VAL A 28 7.25 -1.89 4.31
N ASN A 29 7.21 -1.44 5.54
CA ASN A 29 6.54 -2.15 6.61
C ASN A 29 5.22 -1.48 6.91
N TRP A 30 4.21 -2.30 7.16
CA TRP A 30 2.96 -1.82 7.70
C TRP A 30 3.16 -1.30 9.13
N THR A 31 2.41 -0.28 9.49
CA THR A 31 2.48 0.35 10.81
C THR A 31 1.12 0.53 11.44
N ALA A 32 1.10 0.80 12.74
CA ALA A 32 -0.13 1.07 13.45
C ALA A 32 -0.89 2.24 12.82
N GLY A 33 -2.17 2.05 12.57
CA GLY A 33 -3.04 3.00 11.90
C GLY A 33 -3.21 2.79 10.41
N ASP A 34 -2.43 1.91 9.78
CA ASP A 34 -2.62 1.57 8.38
C ASP A 34 -3.96 0.85 8.17
N ILE A 35 -4.66 1.24 7.12
CA ILE A 35 -5.95 0.69 6.75
C ILE A 35 -5.93 0.27 5.29
N ILE A 36 -6.39 -0.96 5.03
CA ILE A 36 -6.70 -1.46 3.70
C ILE A 36 -8.20 -1.41 3.49
N ASN A 37 -8.62 -0.88 2.36
CA ASN A 37 -10.01 -0.92 1.92
C ASN A 37 -10.20 -2.07 0.95
N LEU A 38 -11.04 -3.03 1.32
CA LEU A 38 -11.42 -4.15 0.48
C LEU A 38 -12.77 -3.82 -0.17
N THR A 39 -12.81 -3.74 -1.49
CA THR A 39 -14.02 -3.46 -2.25
C THR A 39 -14.63 -4.74 -2.76
N ILE A 40 -15.85 -5.02 -2.31
CA ILE A 40 -16.67 -6.17 -2.69
C ILE A 40 -18.03 -5.64 -3.18
N LYS A 41 -18.40 -5.95 -4.43
CA LYS A 41 -19.66 -5.48 -5.03
C LYS A 41 -19.83 -3.96 -4.90
N GLU A 42 -18.78 -3.22 -5.22
CA GLU A 42 -18.75 -1.75 -5.19
C GLU A 42 -18.83 -1.11 -3.79
N VAL A 43 -18.78 -1.90 -2.73
CA VAL A 43 -18.76 -1.41 -1.34
C VAL A 43 -17.40 -1.64 -0.72
N ALA A 44 -16.85 -0.61 -0.07
CA ALA A 44 -15.57 -0.68 0.61
C ALA A 44 -15.72 -1.10 2.06
N TYR A 45 -14.88 -2.04 2.48
CA TYR A 45 -14.80 -2.54 3.85
C TYR A 45 -13.40 -2.29 4.41
N SER A 46 -13.30 -1.71 5.58
CA SER A 46 -12.02 -1.31 6.19
C SER A 46 -11.41 -2.41 7.03
N PHE A 47 -10.15 -2.70 6.76
CA PHE A 47 -9.33 -3.63 7.52
C PHE A 47 -8.15 -2.87 8.12
N THR A 48 -7.95 -2.99 9.41
CA THR A 48 -6.90 -2.27 10.14
C THR A 48 -5.73 -3.21 10.47
N TRP A 49 -4.52 -2.71 10.29
CA TRP A 49 -3.30 -3.43 10.62
C TRP A 49 -3.27 -3.86 12.08
N GLN A 50 -2.86 -5.08 12.33
CA GLN A 50 -2.71 -5.67 13.65
C GLN A 50 -1.26 -5.90 14.00
N GLU A 51 -0.61 -6.77 13.23
CA GLU A 51 0.80 -7.11 13.39
C GLU A 51 1.35 -7.71 12.09
N GLY A 52 2.66 -7.60 11.86
CA GLY A 52 3.30 -8.20 10.70
C GLY A 52 2.65 -7.81 9.38
N THR A 53 2.02 -8.76 8.71
CA THR A 53 1.26 -8.57 7.46
C THR A 53 -0.26 -8.68 7.67
N THR A 54 -0.71 -8.80 8.92
CA THR A 54 -2.09 -9.12 9.25
C THR A 54 -2.94 -7.87 9.46
N PHE A 55 -4.07 -7.82 8.74
CA PHE A 55 -5.13 -6.82 8.88
C PHE A 55 -6.42 -7.52 9.28
N ALA A 56 -7.16 -6.95 10.21
CA ALA A 56 -8.46 -7.45 10.64
C ALA A 56 -9.57 -6.48 10.27
N TYR A 57 -10.75 -7.04 9.98
CA TYR A 57 -11.94 -6.22 9.71
C TYR A 57 -12.33 -5.40 10.93
N THR A 58 -12.52 -4.11 10.73
CA THR A 58 -12.86 -3.15 11.79
C THR A 58 -14.12 -2.35 11.51
N GLY A 59 -14.82 -2.63 10.42
CA GLY A 59 -16.06 -1.96 10.07
C GLY A 59 -17.27 -2.50 10.83
N ASP A 60 -18.37 -1.75 10.79
CA ASP A 60 -19.64 -2.13 11.43
C ASP A 60 -20.58 -2.84 10.46
N ALA A 61 -20.38 -2.73 9.17
CA ALA A 61 -21.21 -3.35 8.15
C ALA A 61 -21.02 -4.88 8.12
N ILE A 62 -22.09 -5.60 7.84
CA ILE A 62 -22.03 -7.05 7.64
C ILE A 62 -21.27 -7.33 6.33
N LEU A 63 -20.21 -8.16 6.42
CA LEU A 63 -19.47 -8.57 5.26
C LEU A 63 -20.33 -9.46 4.34
N PRO A 64 -20.31 -9.24 3.03
CA PRO A 64 -21.07 -10.07 2.11
C PRO A 64 -20.47 -11.48 2.00
N ALA A 65 -21.34 -12.45 1.70
CA ALA A 65 -20.90 -13.80 1.37
C ALA A 65 -20.13 -13.79 0.04
N LEU A 66 -19.11 -14.63 -0.06
CA LEU A 66 -18.34 -14.80 -1.27
C LEU A 66 -19.06 -15.69 -2.27
N THR A 67 -19.03 -15.32 -3.53
CA THR A 67 -19.57 -16.10 -4.64
C THR A 67 -18.48 -16.39 -5.67
N GLN A 68 -18.65 -17.51 -6.40
CA GLN A 68 -17.70 -17.89 -7.45
C GLN A 68 -17.52 -16.74 -8.46
N ASP A 69 -16.27 -16.54 -8.89
CA ASP A 69 -15.85 -15.53 -9.87
C ASP A 69 -16.09 -14.07 -9.45
N LEU A 70 -16.44 -13.83 -8.19
CA LEU A 70 -16.55 -12.47 -7.66
C LEU A 70 -15.19 -11.77 -7.69
N GLN A 71 -15.15 -10.57 -8.26
CA GLN A 71 -13.95 -9.75 -8.26
C GLN A 71 -13.85 -8.95 -6.96
N ILE A 72 -12.71 -9.04 -6.31
CA ILE A 72 -12.39 -8.28 -5.11
C ILE A 72 -11.18 -7.41 -5.40
N THR A 73 -11.26 -6.14 -5.06
CA THR A 73 -10.12 -5.22 -5.15
C THR A 73 -9.76 -4.70 -3.78
N ALA A 74 -8.49 -4.55 -3.51
CA ALA A 74 -7.99 -3.99 -2.28
C ALA A 74 -7.09 -2.81 -2.56
N SER A 75 -7.17 -1.79 -1.73
CA SER A 75 -6.34 -0.60 -1.86
C SER A 75 -5.83 -0.12 -0.52
N TYR A 76 -4.59 0.31 -0.53
CA TYR A 76 -4.00 1.18 0.48
C TYR A 76 -3.74 2.51 -0.22
N ALA A 77 -4.50 3.53 0.14
CA ALA A 77 -4.44 4.83 -0.51
C ALA A 77 -4.28 5.90 0.57
N PRO A 78 -3.06 6.16 0.99
CA PRO A 78 -2.81 7.29 1.86
C PRO A 78 -3.20 8.58 1.13
N GLU A 79 -3.56 9.59 1.88
CA GLU A 79 -3.96 10.86 1.30
C GLU A 79 -2.83 11.43 0.43
N PHE A 80 -3.12 11.61 -0.85
CA PHE A 80 -2.16 12.20 -1.77
C PHE A 80 -1.94 13.68 -1.43
N SER A 81 -0.70 14.05 -1.21
CA SER A 81 -0.33 15.45 -1.00
C SER A 81 0.56 15.95 -2.15
N THR A 82 0.23 17.11 -2.66
CA THR A 82 1.09 17.82 -3.62
C THR A 82 2.32 18.43 -2.95
N THR A 83 2.29 18.56 -1.63
CA THR A 83 3.41 19.03 -0.83
C THR A 83 3.92 17.87 0.02
N GLN A 84 5.13 17.45 -0.22
CA GLN A 84 5.78 16.35 0.48
C GLN A 84 7.04 16.86 1.19
N THR A 85 7.39 16.21 2.29
CA THR A 85 8.55 16.61 3.09
C THR A 85 9.87 16.39 2.38
N GLY A 86 9.90 15.47 1.41
CA GLY A 86 11.14 15.02 0.76
C GLY A 86 12.02 14.14 1.66
N LEU A 87 11.56 13.86 2.88
CA LEU A 87 12.29 13.00 3.81
C LEU A 87 12.06 11.53 3.47
N LYS A 88 13.13 10.78 3.49
CA LYS A 88 13.13 9.35 3.23
C LYS A 88 12.20 8.57 4.16
N ALA A 89 12.15 8.94 5.43
CA ALA A 89 11.29 8.31 6.42
C ALA A 89 9.78 8.45 6.11
N ASP A 90 9.41 9.47 5.34
CA ASP A 90 8.00 9.77 5.06
C ASP A 90 7.51 9.19 3.73
N VAL A 91 8.38 8.54 2.95
CA VAL A 91 8.01 8.01 1.62
C VAL A 91 6.81 7.07 1.69
N GLY A 92 6.76 6.21 2.70
CA GLY A 92 5.64 5.28 2.90
C GLY A 92 4.28 5.97 3.04
N ASN A 93 4.25 7.21 3.53
CA ASN A 93 3.01 7.96 3.71
C ASN A 93 2.36 8.40 2.39
N TYR A 94 3.09 8.30 1.28
CA TYR A 94 2.63 8.73 -0.04
C TYR A 94 2.48 7.59 -1.04
N MET A 95 2.63 6.35 -0.59
CA MET A 95 2.60 5.18 -1.47
C MET A 95 1.20 4.61 -1.57
N ALA A 96 0.64 4.63 -2.77
CA ALA A 96 -0.60 3.91 -3.07
C ALA A 96 -0.28 2.48 -3.50
N LEU A 97 -1.01 1.53 -2.96
CA LEU A 97 -0.88 0.10 -3.24
C LEU A 97 -2.23 -0.48 -3.64
N THR A 98 -2.23 -1.40 -4.58
CA THR A 98 -3.44 -2.10 -5.04
C THR A 98 -3.22 -3.59 -5.15
N ALA A 99 -4.28 -4.36 -4.92
CA ALA A 99 -4.30 -5.81 -5.13
C ALA A 99 -5.67 -6.24 -5.65
N GLU A 100 -5.71 -7.37 -6.33
CA GLU A 100 -6.94 -7.95 -6.87
C GLU A 100 -6.98 -9.44 -6.59
N GLU A 101 -8.17 -9.98 -6.38
CA GLU A 101 -8.43 -11.40 -6.25
C GLU A 101 -9.75 -11.74 -6.94
N THR A 102 -9.76 -12.86 -7.64
CA THR A 102 -10.98 -13.48 -8.18
C THR A 102 -11.37 -14.62 -7.25
N VAL A 103 -12.56 -14.58 -6.70
CA VAL A 103 -13.03 -15.60 -5.76
C VAL A 103 -13.20 -16.95 -6.44
N ASP A 104 -12.60 -17.96 -5.85
CA ASP A 104 -12.81 -19.36 -6.16
C ASP A 104 -13.33 -20.05 -4.91
N THR A 105 -14.61 -20.41 -4.89
CA THR A 105 -15.29 -20.95 -3.71
C THR A 105 -14.76 -22.31 -3.25
N GLU A 106 -13.91 -22.95 -4.03
CA GLU A 106 -13.20 -24.16 -3.60
C GLU A 106 -12.04 -23.86 -2.65
N LYS A 107 -11.55 -22.63 -2.63
CA LYS A 107 -10.50 -22.17 -1.72
C LYS A 107 -11.06 -21.77 -0.37
N ASN A 108 -10.20 -21.77 0.63
CA ASN A 108 -10.52 -21.26 1.96
C ASN A 108 -10.07 -19.80 2.05
N TYR A 109 -11.00 -18.89 2.31
CA TYR A 109 -10.76 -17.48 2.48
C TYR A 109 -10.84 -16.99 3.92
N GLY A 110 -10.71 -17.88 4.90
CA GLY A 110 -10.61 -17.47 6.29
C GLY A 110 -9.53 -16.39 6.48
N ASP A 111 -8.40 -16.63 5.83
CA ASP A 111 -7.28 -15.66 5.73
C ASP A 111 -7.05 -15.37 4.25
N LEU A 112 -7.52 -14.24 3.77
CA LEU A 112 -7.26 -13.80 2.41
C LEU A 112 -5.82 -13.33 2.26
N ASN A 113 -5.05 -13.99 1.38
CA ASN A 113 -3.69 -13.60 1.07
C ASN A 113 -3.67 -12.72 -0.16
N LEU A 114 -3.23 -11.47 0.01
CA LEU A 114 -3.11 -10.51 -1.08
C LEU A 114 -1.67 -10.06 -1.27
N THR A 115 -1.26 -9.91 -2.51
CA THR A 115 0.01 -9.30 -2.88
C THR A 115 -0.27 -7.96 -3.53
N PHE A 116 0.16 -6.89 -2.87
CA PHE A 116 -0.04 -5.52 -3.34
C PHE A 116 1.04 -5.10 -4.32
N SER A 117 0.64 -4.36 -5.34
CA SER A 117 1.53 -3.72 -6.30
C SER A 117 1.54 -2.21 -6.08
N HIS A 118 2.67 -1.58 -6.38
CA HIS A 118 2.79 -0.13 -6.27
C HIS A 118 2.01 0.59 -7.37
N GLY A 119 1.14 1.52 -6.97
CA GLY A 119 0.46 2.43 -7.87
C GLY A 119 1.20 3.76 -8.08
N THR A 120 2.29 3.99 -7.34
CA THR A 120 3.10 5.20 -7.40
C THR A 120 4.57 4.86 -7.57
N SER A 121 5.34 5.86 -8.04
CA SER A 121 6.80 5.75 -8.17
C SER A 121 7.49 6.78 -7.29
N VAL A 122 8.68 6.44 -6.83
CA VAL A 122 9.55 7.35 -6.07
C VAL A 122 10.64 7.88 -6.98
N LEU A 123 10.80 9.19 -7.00
CA LEU A 123 11.90 9.84 -7.68
C LEU A 123 12.95 10.27 -6.65
N LYS A 124 14.15 9.71 -6.80
CA LYS A 124 15.31 10.16 -6.03
C LYS A 124 16.19 11.05 -6.91
N LEU A 125 16.38 12.28 -6.49
CA LEU A 125 17.31 13.23 -7.14
C LEU A 125 18.58 13.33 -6.31
N THR A 126 19.72 13.14 -6.96
CA THR A 126 21.02 13.34 -6.34
C THR A 126 21.73 14.49 -7.07
N LEU A 127 21.98 15.56 -6.34
CA LEU A 127 22.72 16.71 -6.86
C LEU A 127 24.20 16.56 -6.49
N LYS A 128 25.07 16.54 -7.52
CA LYS A 128 26.50 16.28 -7.37
C LYS A 128 27.33 17.45 -7.91
N ASN A 129 27.13 18.60 -7.37
CA ASN A 129 27.92 19.76 -7.77
C ASN A 129 28.41 20.52 -6.54
N ASP A 130 29.66 20.87 -6.50
CA ASP A 130 30.27 21.66 -5.42
C ASP A 130 29.58 23.03 -5.25
N ASP A 131 28.94 23.54 -6.30
CA ASP A 131 28.18 24.78 -6.25
C ASP A 131 27.01 24.75 -5.28
N PHE A 132 26.52 23.56 -4.92
CA PHE A 132 25.43 23.36 -3.96
C PHE A 132 25.91 23.13 -2.53
N LYS A 133 27.21 22.96 -2.35
CA LYS A 133 27.79 22.66 -1.04
C LYS A 133 27.58 23.83 -0.09
N GLY A 134 26.93 23.54 1.04
CA GLY A 134 26.62 24.55 2.04
C GLY A 134 25.50 25.52 1.69
N LYS A 135 24.71 25.20 0.64
CA LYS A 135 23.54 25.98 0.23
C LYS A 135 22.27 25.19 0.44
N ASP A 136 21.22 25.88 0.83
CA ASP A 136 19.89 25.30 0.93
C ASP A 136 19.21 25.32 -0.43
N ILE A 137 18.63 24.18 -0.81
CA ILE A 137 17.80 24.07 -2.02
C ILE A 137 16.36 24.35 -1.63
N THR A 138 15.83 25.45 -2.13
CA THR A 138 14.48 25.91 -1.78
C THR A 138 13.41 25.44 -2.77
N ASN A 139 13.80 25.05 -3.98
CA ASN A 139 12.86 24.61 -5.00
C ASN A 139 13.50 23.70 -6.03
N ILE A 140 12.81 22.64 -6.42
CA ILE A 140 13.14 21.78 -7.56
C ILE A 140 11.90 21.67 -8.42
N THR A 141 12.01 22.00 -9.70
CA THR A 141 10.90 21.90 -10.65
C THR A 141 11.19 20.85 -11.70
N LEU A 142 10.31 19.86 -11.83
CA LEU A 142 10.33 18.88 -12.90
C LEU A 142 9.40 19.33 -14.02
N LYS A 143 9.90 19.37 -15.24
CA LYS A 143 9.10 19.66 -16.43
C LYS A 143 9.04 18.42 -17.31
N THR A 144 7.85 18.06 -17.72
CA THR A 144 7.61 17.01 -18.72
C THR A 144 7.37 17.64 -20.09
N PHE A 145 7.86 17.00 -21.10
CA PHE A 145 7.71 17.44 -22.48
C PHE A 145 6.72 16.55 -23.23
#